data_2bc7d5ee7919517a96479b2c7dfa73d6
#
_entry.id   2bc7d5ee7919517a96479b2c7dfa73d6
#
_cell.length_a   1.000
_cell.length_b   1.000
_cell.length_c   1.000
_cell.angle_alpha   90.00
_cell.angle_beta   90.00
_cell.angle_gamma   90.00
#
_symmetry.space_group_name_H-M   'P 1'
#
loop_
_entity.id
_entity.type
_entity.pdbx_description
1 polymer ?
#
loop_
_entity_poly.entity_id
_entity_poly.type
_entity_poly.pdbx_seq_one_letter_code
_entity_poly.pdbx_strand_id
1 'polypeptide(L)'
;MGIGSTSESFAEYLRFGGMPGQFDFAGRDRETMLAFLEGIFDSVLLNDVAKRAQVSDIDLLEKLVSYLFGTSGNLFSTKKIADTLTSAGRKTAPRTIDNYIDALEHALIMRETPQFRLKGKSALNPKRKFYPADTGLRNFAAGFPTDDIGFQLENVVFNELFKRGYTVSVGTLSGNTEIDFVARKVTGERLYVQVTQSLLDDSVYERELAPLRMVADSFPKIVLTLDGFRTGITREGIRIQGLIDWLLETIAEDAEAVAELHFEQYSAR
;
A
#
# COMPACT_ATOMS: atom_id res chain seq x y z
N MET A 1 6.39 16.08 -25.74
CA MET A 1 6.48 14.76 -25.08
C MET A 1 5.12 14.10 -25.24
N GLY A 2 5.06 12.90 -25.89
CA GLY A 2 3.82 12.16 -26.02
C GLY A 2 3.36 11.71 -24.64
N ILE A 3 2.11 11.99 -24.30
CA ILE A 3 1.46 11.41 -23.11
C ILE A 3 1.29 9.93 -23.48
N GLY A 4 2.04 9.05 -22.81
CA GLY A 4 1.86 7.59 -22.94
C GLY A 4 0.43 7.20 -22.60
N SER A 5 -0.01 6.00 -23.00
CA SER A 5 -1.32 5.50 -22.58
C SER A 5 -1.41 5.47 -21.05
N THR A 6 -2.61 5.57 -20.51
CA THR A 6 -2.85 5.51 -19.05
C THR A 6 -2.23 4.25 -18.42
N SER A 7 -2.28 3.13 -19.13
CA SER A 7 -1.66 1.86 -18.70
C SER A 7 -0.14 1.92 -18.68
N GLU A 8 0.51 2.57 -19.63
CA GLU A 8 1.97 2.77 -19.63
C GLU A 8 2.40 3.68 -18.48
N SER A 9 1.66 4.77 -18.25
CA SER A 9 1.90 5.68 -17.13
C SER A 9 1.74 4.97 -15.79
N PHE A 10 0.76 4.09 -15.65
CA PHE A 10 0.55 3.29 -14.46
C PHE A 10 1.67 2.26 -14.25
N ALA A 11 2.13 1.61 -15.31
CA ALA A 11 3.27 0.67 -15.24
C ALA A 11 4.56 1.40 -14.79
N GLU A 12 4.78 2.61 -15.28
CA GLU A 12 5.91 3.45 -14.88
C GLU A 12 5.79 3.88 -13.40
N TYR A 13 4.59 4.27 -12.97
CA TYR A 13 4.28 4.57 -11.57
C TYR A 13 4.51 3.36 -10.65
N LEU A 14 4.05 2.18 -11.02
CA LEU A 14 4.32 0.96 -10.26
C LEU A 14 5.83 0.72 -10.11
N ARG A 15 6.61 0.99 -11.16
CA ARG A 15 8.05 0.71 -11.20
C ARG A 15 8.88 1.73 -10.44
N PHE A 16 8.65 3.03 -10.65
CA PHE A 16 9.49 4.11 -10.17
C PHE A 16 8.81 5.03 -9.15
N GLY A 17 7.55 4.76 -8.84
CA GLY A 17 6.79 5.55 -7.86
C GLY A 17 6.23 6.85 -8.41
N GLY A 18 5.75 7.68 -7.48
CA GLY A 18 5.11 8.95 -7.75
C GLY A 18 5.73 10.15 -7.01
N MET A 19 6.98 10.05 -6.56
CA MET A 19 7.65 11.15 -5.86
C MET A 19 7.73 12.39 -6.75
N PRO A 20 7.25 13.58 -6.30
CA PRO A 20 7.14 14.78 -7.15
C PRO A 20 8.45 15.17 -7.85
N GLY A 21 9.58 15.09 -7.15
CA GLY A 21 10.88 15.50 -7.71
C GLY A 21 11.35 14.72 -8.94
N GLN A 22 10.79 13.51 -9.20
CA GLN A 22 11.12 12.75 -10.41
C GLN A 22 10.60 13.42 -11.70
N PHE A 23 9.60 14.30 -11.60
CA PHE A 23 9.00 15.00 -12.75
C PHE A 23 9.79 16.24 -13.16
N ASP A 24 10.78 16.66 -12.37
CA ASP A 24 11.67 17.78 -12.68
C ASP A 24 12.79 17.39 -13.67
N PHE A 25 13.00 16.10 -13.90
CA PHE A 25 14.01 15.61 -14.83
C PHE A 25 13.54 15.70 -16.29
N ALA A 26 14.39 16.20 -17.18
CA ALA A 26 14.12 16.29 -18.61
C ALA A 26 13.99 14.90 -19.28
N GLY A 27 14.65 13.89 -18.72
CA GLY A 27 14.57 12.49 -19.14
C GLY A 27 14.31 11.60 -17.92
N ARG A 28 13.48 10.58 -18.11
CA ARG A 28 13.12 9.60 -17.06
C ARG A 28 13.62 8.21 -17.45
N ASP A 29 14.87 8.16 -17.94
CA ASP A 29 15.51 6.89 -18.20
C ASP A 29 15.81 6.14 -16.89
N ARG A 30 16.08 4.85 -17.01
CA ARG A 30 16.25 3.96 -15.85
C ARG A 30 17.38 4.44 -14.93
N GLU A 31 18.49 4.90 -15.49
CA GLU A 31 19.68 5.28 -14.71
C GLU A 31 19.39 6.55 -13.87
N THR A 32 18.78 7.55 -14.49
CA THR A 32 18.31 8.76 -13.81
C THR A 32 17.33 8.45 -12.68
N MET A 33 16.35 7.57 -12.92
CA MET A 33 15.38 7.20 -11.90
C MET A 33 16.00 6.40 -10.75
N LEU A 34 16.94 5.50 -11.02
CA LEU A 34 17.68 4.78 -9.98
C LEU A 34 18.49 5.71 -9.09
N ALA A 35 19.26 6.63 -9.69
CA ALA A 35 20.04 7.62 -8.93
C ALA A 35 19.16 8.55 -8.08
N PHE A 36 17.99 8.93 -8.59
CA PHE A 36 17.01 9.72 -7.84
C PHE A 36 16.47 8.96 -6.63
N LEU A 37 16.06 7.69 -6.82
CA LEU A 37 15.53 6.85 -5.74
C LEU A 37 16.60 6.54 -4.69
N GLU A 38 17.85 6.29 -5.11
CA GLU A 38 19.01 6.11 -4.22
C GLU A 38 19.21 7.34 -3.34
N GLY A 39 19.26 8.53 -3.95
CA GLY A 39 19.46 9.78 -3.22
C GLY A 39 18.35 10.05 -2.19
N ILE A 40 17.09 9.75 -2.50
CA ILE A 40 15.98 9.87 -1.54
C ILE A 40 16.13 8.83 -0.45
N PHE A 41 16.36 7.56 -0.81
CA PHE A 41 16.47 6.45 0.13
C PHE A 41 17.57 6.71 1.15
N ASP A 42 18.77 7.07 0.71
CA ASP A 42 19.90 7.39 1.57
C ASP A 42 19.61 8.60 2.45
N SER A 43 19.03 9.65 1.89
CA SER A 43 18.68 10.85 2.65
C SER A 43 17.69 10.53 3.77
N VAL A 44 16.64 9.78 3.49
CA VAL A 44 15.63 9.42 4.49
C VAL A 44 16.20 8.46 5.53
N LEU A 45 16.89 7.39 5.10
CA LEU A 45 17.44 6.41 6.05
C LEU A 45 18.53 6.99 6.93
N LEU A 46 19.50 7.70 6.35
CA LEU A 46 20.66 8.19 7.10
C LEU A 46 20.34 9.45 7.90
N ASN A 47 19.56 10.38 7.34
CA ASN A 47 19.31 11.67 7.99
C ASN A 47 18.09 11.67 8.89
N ASP A 48 16.98 11.03 8.47
CA ASP A 48 15.76 11.05 9.26
C ASP A 48 15.67 9.86 10.20
N VAL A 49 15.76 8.64 9.70
CA VAL A 49 15.55 7.43 10.50
C VAL A 49 16.71 7.18 11.44
N ALA A 50 17.94 7.14 10.92
CA ALA A 50 19.11 6.79 11.73
C ALA A 50 19.38 7.80 12.84
N LYS A 51 19.24 9.10 12.55
CA LYS A 51 19.42 10.17 13.55
C LYS A 51 18.32 10.19 14.58
N ARG A 52 17.04 10.06 14.18
CA ARG A 52 15.89 10.09 15.10
C ARG A 52 15.88 8.91 16.05
N ALA A 53 16.12 7.71 15.55
CA ALA A 53 16.11 6.48 16.34
C ALA A 53 17.45 6.21 17.03
N GLN A 54 18.45 7.10 16.88
CA GLN A 54 19.82 6.89 17.39
C GLN A 54 20.36 5.51 16.99
N VAL A 55 20.14 5.16 15.71
CA VAL A 55 20.53 3.85 15.17
C VAL A 55 22.05 3.74 15.18
N SER A 56 22.56 2.78 15.94
CA SER A 56 24.00 2.46 15.99
C SER A 56 24.44 1.49 14.92
N ASP A 57 23.51 0.77 14.30
CA ASP A 57 23.75 -0.28 13.34
C ASP A 57 22.97 -0.01 12.04
N ILE A 58 23.58 0.79 11.16
CA ILE A 58 23.00 1.20 9.88
C ILE A 58 22.78 -0.01 8.96
N ASP A 59 23.73 -0.96 8.91
CA ASP A 59 23.61 -2.16 8.09
C ASP A 59 22.41 -3.03 8.52
N LEU A 60 22.10 -3.08 9.81
CA LEU A 60 20.88 -3.75 10.29
C LEU A 60 19.62 -3.00 9.83
N LEU A 61 19.63 -1.66 9.89
CA LEU A 61 18.51 -0.85 9.43
C LEU A 61 18.24 -1.07 7.95
N GLU A 62 19.26 -1.00 7.09
CA GLU A 62 19.13 -1.21 5.64
C GLU A 62 18.60 -2.62 5.32
N LYS A 63 19.11 -3.65 5.97
CA LYS A 63 18.61 -5.03 5.82
C LYS A 63 17.17 -5.18 6.28
N LEU A 64 16.80 -4.51 7.37
CA LEU A 64 15.43 -4.53 7.87
C LEU A 64 14.49 -3.82 6.88
N VAL A 65 14.87 -2.68 6.34
CA VAL A 65 14.07 -1.95 5.34
C VAL A 65 13.92 -2.77 4.08
N SER A 66 15.01 -3.33 3.54
CA SER A 66 14.97 -4.21 2.37
C SER A 66 14.04 -5.40 2.61
N TYR A 67 14.11 -6.03 3.78
CA TYR A 67 13.22 -7.13 4.15
C TYR A 67 11.74 -6.68 4.23
N LEU A 68 11.44 -5.60 4.95
CA LEU A 68 10.06 -5.09 5.14
C LEU A 68 9.45 -4.66 3.81
N PHE A 69 10.23 -3.99 2.95
CA PHE A 69 9.76 -3.54 1.65
C PHE A 69 9.60 -4.71 0.67
N GLY A 70 10.52 -5.68 0.69
CA GLY A 70 10.42 -6.91 -0.11
C GLY A 70 9.28 -7.84 0.34
N THR A 71 8.83 -7.75 1.59
CA THR A 71 7.71 -8.53 2.13
C THR A 71 6.46 -7.68 2.38
N SER A 72 6.39 -6.50 1.76
CA SER A 72 5.21 -5.62 1.83
C SER A 72 3.93 -6.39 1.52
N GLY A 73 2.86 -6.12 2.28
CA GLY A 73 1.60 -6.82 2.13
C GLY A 73 1.54 -8.19 2.85
N ASN A 74 2.66 -8.73 3.36
CA ASN A 74 2.64 -9.95 4.14
C ASN A 74 2.48 -9.68 5.64
N LEU A 75 1.77 -10.60 6.31
CA LEU A 75 1.67 -10.56 7.78
C LEU A 75 3.00 -10.95 8.42
N PHE A 76 3.47 -10.14 9.36
CA PHE A 76 4.71 -10.44 10.08
C PHE A 76 4.60 -10.24 11.59
N SER A 77 5.65 -10.65 12.30
CA SER A 77 5.86 -10.34 13.71
C SER A 77 7.33 -9.98 13.94
N THR A 78 7.57 -8.95 14.73
CA THR A 78 8.90 -8.50 15.16
C THR A 78 9.71 -9.62 15.80
N LYS A 79 9.06 -10.47 16.59
CA LYS A 79 9.72 -11.65 17.17
C LYS A 79 10.28 -12.57 16.09
N LYS A 80 9.50 -12.90 15.06
CA LYS A 80 9.97 -13.79 13.97
C LYS A 80 11.16 -13.18 13.22
N ILE A 81 11.15 -11.86 12.99
CA ILE A 81 12.28 -11.15 12.37
C ILE A 81 13.53 -11.25 13.25
N ALA A 82 13.40 -10.94 14.55
CA ALA A 82 14.50 -11.02 15.50
C ALA A 82 15.08 -12.43 15.62
N ASP A 83 14.23 -13.44 15.65
CA ASP A 83 14.63 -14.86 15.69
C ASP A 83 15.39 -15.24 14.40
N THR A 84 14.93 -14.78 13.23
CA THR A 84 15.60 -15.02 11.93
C THR A 84 16.98 -14.37 11.90
N LEU A 85 17.11 -13.11 12.30
CA LEU A 85 18.38 -12.39 12.37
C LEU A 85 19.36 -13.06 13.35
N THR A 86 18.86 -13.49 14.52
CA THR A 86 19.66 -14.19 15.52
C THR A 86 20.18 -15.53 15.00
N SER A 87 19.33 -16.27 14.27
CA SER A 87 19.72 -17.55 13.63
C SER A 87 20.74 -17.34 12.52
N ALA A 88 20.74 -16.20 11.86
CA ALA A 88 21.74 -15.77 10.89
C ALA A 88 23.04 -15.23 11.53
N GLY A 89 23.22 -15.40 12.84
CA GLY A 89 24.41 -14.97 13.59
C GLY A 89 24.37 -13.51 14.07
N ARG A 90 23.27 -12.81 13.88
CA ARG A 90 23.12 -11.41 14.28
C ARG A 90 22.10 -11.28 15.41
N LYS A 91 22.57 -11.40 16.64
CA LYS A 91 21.72 -11.31 17.84
C LYS A 91 20.99 -9.97 17.88
N THR A 92 19.68 -10.00 17.73
CA THR A 92 18.82 -8.80 17.68
C THR A 92 17.61 -8.99 18.57
N ALA A 93 17.35 -8.01 19.42
CA ALA A 93 16.15 -8.03 20.28
C ALA A 93 14.91 -7.59 19.50
N PRO A 94 13.71 -8.16 19.76
CA PRO A 94 12.46 -7.70 19.14
C PRO A 94 12.22 -6.20 19.32
N ARG A 95 12.54 -5.65 20.49
CA ARG A 95 12.42 -4.21 20.78
C ARG A 95 13.27 -3.33 19.86
N THR A 96 14.44 -3.80 19.43
CA THR A 96 15.27 -3.05 18.46
C THR A 96 14.57 -2.97 17.11
N ILE A 97 13.95 -4.07 16.69
CA ILE A 97 13.15 -4.10 15.46
C ILE A 97 11.96 -3.16 15.55
N ASP A 98 11.21 -3.19 16.67
CA ASP A 98 10.08 -2.27 16.89
C ASP A 98 10.52 -0.81 16.85
N ASN A 99 11.63 -0.44 17.50
CA ASN A 99 12.16 0.92 17.48
C ASN A 99 12.53 1.39 16.06
N TYR A 100 13.08 0.49 15.24
CA TYR A 100 13.43 0.84 13.85
C TYR A 100 12.16 0.99 12.99
N ILE A 101 11.17 0.13 13.19
CA ILE A 101 9.87 0.24 12.51
C ILE A 101 9.20 1.56 12.89
N ASP A 102 9.15 1.90 14.17
CA ASP A 102 8.58 3.16 14.65
C ASP A 102 9.29 4.37 14.01
N ALA A 103 10.61 4.31 13.85
CA ALA A 103 11.36 5.37 13.20
C ALA A 103 11.06 5.49 11.70
N LEU A 104 10.89 4.37 11.00
CA LEU A 104 10.47 4.32 9.59
C LEU A 104 9.07 4.90 9.39
N GLU A 105 8.14 4.60 10.29
CA GLU A 105 6.79 5.16 10.28
C GLU A 105 6.79 6.67 10.56
N HIS A 106 7.59 7.12 11.52
CA HIS A 106 7.76 8.55 11.80
C HIS A 106 8.43 9.32 10.66
N ALA A 107 9.29 8.67 9.88
CA ALA A 107 9.84 9.22 8.65
C ALA A 107 8.86 9.20 7.47
N LEU A 108 7.66 8.64 7.66
CA LEU A 108 6.58 8.56 6.68
C LEU A 108 6.92 7.75 5.40
N ILE A 109 7.93 6.89 5.45
CA ILE A 109 8.31 6.05 4.30
C ILE A 109 7.57 4.72 4.25
N MET A 110 6.92 4.35 5.34
CA MET A 110 6.02 3.19 5.41
C MET A 110 4.90 3.43 6.43
N ARG A 111 3.85 2.64 6.33
CA ARG A 111 2.73 2.65 7.28
C ARG A 111 2.33 1.25 7.67
N GLU A 112 2.01 1.12 8.95
CA GLU A 112 1.43 -0.10 9.50
C GLU A 112 -0.07 -0.19 9.18
N THR A 113 -0.54 -1.39 8.90
CA THR A 113 -1.96 -1.71 8.88
C THR A 113 -2.22 -2.92 9.78
N PRO A 114 -2.96 -2.71 10.90
CA PRO A 114 -3.25 -3.77 11.85
C PRO A 114 -4.36 -4.68 11.32
N GLN A 115 -4.42 -5.90 11.85
CA GLN A 115 -5.55 -6.80 11.62
C GLN A 115 -6.82 -6.31 12.33
N PHE A 116 -7.92 -6.30 11.60
CA PHE A 116 -9.27 -6.07 12.10
C PHE A 116 -10.08 -7.35 12.02
N ARG A 117 -10.48 -7.89 13.17
CA ARG A 117 -11.32 -9.09 13.22
C ARG A 117 -12.77 -8.74 13.00
N LEU A 118 -13.34 -9.27 11.93
CA LEU A 118 -14.75 -9.12 11.58
C LEU A 118 -15.66 -10.05 12.42
N LYS A 119 -15.12 -11.18 12.91
CA LYS A 119 -15.80 -12.12 13.80
C LYS A 119 -14.87 -12.56 14.92
N GLY A 120 -15.39 -12.63 16.16
CA GLY A 120 -14.65 -13.11 17.32
C GLY A 120 -13.98 -12.00 18.14
N LYS A 121 -13.21 -12.40 19.18
CA LYS A 121 -12.49 -11.46 20.06
C LYS A 121 -11.23 -10.93 19.35
N SER A 122 -10.98 -9.64 19.50
CA SER A 122 -9.74 -9.03 19.03
C SER A 122 -8.53 -9.68 19.72
N ALA A 123 -7.44 -9.93 18.98
CA ALA A 123 -6.20 -10.40 19.57
C ALA A 123 -5.54 -9.28 20.38
N LEU A 124 -4.92 -9.61 21.52
CA LEU A 124 -4.15 -8.64 22.31
C LEU A 124 -2.90 -8.16 21.56
N ASN A 125 -2.38 -8.98 20.66
CA ASN A 125 -1.23 -8.66 19.82
C ASN A 125 -1.54 -9.11 18.38
N PRO A 126 -2.30 -8.32 17.62
CA PRO A 126 -2.64 -8.67 16.25
C PRO A 126 -1.39 -8.67 15.37
N LYS A 127 -1.34 -9.58 14.41
CA LYS A 127 -0.36 -9.47 13.33
C LYS A 127 -0.63 -8.19 12.53
N ARG A 128 0.36 -7.71 11.83
CA ARG A 128 0.31 -6.46 11.07
C ARG A 128 0.97 -6.65 9.70
N LYS A 129 0.52 -5.87 8.74
CA LYS A 129 1.18 -5.71 7.44
C LYS A 129 1.82 -4.32 7.39
N PHE A 130 2.78 -4.13 6.51
CA PHE A 130 3.34 -2.82 6.20
C PHE A 130 3.25 -2.53 4.73
N TYR A 131 3.01 -1.27 4.42
CA TYR A 131 2.98 -0.74 3.06
C TYR A 131 3.89 0.47 2.96
N PRO A 132 4.92 0.42 2.09
CA PRO A 132 5.73 1.59 1.75
C PRO A 132 4.88 2.74 1.20
N ALA A 133 5.29 3.96 1.50
CA ALA A 133 4.59 5.16 1.06
C ALA A 133 4.71 5.40 -0.46
N ASP A 134 5.72 4.81 -1.09
CA ASP A 134 5.98 4.95 -2.52
C ASP A 134 6.47 3.62 -3.12
N THR A 135 5.94 3.25 -4.30
CA THR A 135 6.27 2.01 -4.98
C THR A 135 7.69 2.00 -5.54
N GLY A 136 8.22 3.16 -5.95
CA GLY A 136 9.60 3.30 -6.43
C GLY A 136 10.61 3.07 -5.32
N LEU A 137 10.43 3.70 -4.15
CA LEU A 137 11.26 3.44 -2.98
C LEU A 137 11.17 1.98 -2.52
N ARG A 138 9.98 1.41 -2.56
CA ARG A 138 9.77 -0.03 -2.29
C ARG A 138 10.60 -0.89 -3.24
N ASN A 139 10.48 -0.65 -4.53
CA ASN A 139 11.19 -1.43 -5.54
C ASN A 139 12.70 -1.26 -5.44
N PHE A 140 13.18 -0.04 -5.21
CA PHE A 140 14.60 0.24 -5.01
C PHE A 140 15.15 -0.57 -3.82
N ALA A 141 14.52 -0.47 -2.67
CA ALA A 141 14.95 -1.18 -1.46
C ALA A 141 14.87 -2.71 -1.58
N ALA A 142 13.91 -3.24 -2.33
CA ALA A 142 13.70 -4.66 -2.56
C ALA A 142 14.47 -5.23 -3.77
N GLY A 143 15.21 -4.41 -4.52
CA GLY A 143 15.98 -4.83 -5.68
C GLY A 143 15.15 -5.08 -6.94
N PHE A 144 14.01 -4.39 -7.12
CA PHE A 144 13.12 -4.49 -8.28
C PHE A 144 12.62 -5.93 -8.55
N PRO A 145 11.96 -6.59 -7.62
CA PRO A 145 11.42 -7.93 -7.82
C PRO A 145 10.36 -7.92 -8.94
N THR A 146 10.29 -9.03 -9.69
CA THR A 146 9.42 -9.17 -10.88
C THR A 146 8.13 -9.95 -10.61
N ASP A 147 8.08 -10.74 -9.53
CA ASP A 147 7.04 -11.74 -9.31
C ASP A 147 6.01 -11.33 -8.25
N ASP A 148 5.92 -10.04 -7.92
CA ASP A 148 5.14 -9.53 -6.81
C ASP A 148 4.12 -8.44 -7.18
N ILE A 149 3.68 -8.42 -8.42
CA ILE A 149 2.72 -7.43 -8.92
C ILE A 149 1.48 -7.31 -8.02
N GLY A 150 0.97 -8.40 -7.47
CA GLY A 150 -0.17 -8.40 -6.56
C GLY A 150 0.08 -7.53 -5.32
N PHE A 151 1.24 -7.68 -4.69
CA PHE A 151 1.63 -6.86 -3.52
C PHE A 151 1.84 -5.39 -3.87
N GLN A 152 2.33 -5.10 -5.09
CA GLN A 152 2.45 -3.72 -5.56
C GLN A 152 1.08 -3.08 -5.77
N LEU A 153 0.10 -3.82 -6.33
CA LEU A 153 -1.28 -3.35 -6.48
C LEU A 153 -1.94 -3.11 -5.11
N GLU A 154 -1.78 -4.03 -4.16
CA GLU A 154 -2.22 -3.81 -2.77
C GLU A 154 -1.61 -2.53 -2.18
N ASN A 155 -0.30 -2.30 -2.38
CA ASN A 155 0.37 -1.11 -1.88
C ASN A 155 -0.22 0.19 -2.47
N VAL A 156 -0.49 0.22 -3.75
CA VAL A 156 -1.13 1.37 -4.42
C VAL A 156 -2.52 1.62 -3.83
N VAL A 157 -3.34 0.58 -3.71
CA VAL A 157 -4.69 0.68 -3.14
C VAL A 157 -4.65 1.13 -1.67
N PHE A 158 -3.72 0.60 -0.87
CA PHE A 158 -3.54 1.03 0.51
C PHE A 158 -3.23 2.52 0.60
N ASN A 159 -2.27 3.02 -0.20
CA ASN A 159 -1.87 4.42 -0.22
C ASN A 159 -3.02 5.32 -0.68
N GLU A 160 -3.78 4.90 -1.69
CA GLU A 160 -4.94 5.65 -2.16
C GLU A 160 -6.07 5.70 -1.13
N LEU A 161 -6.40 4.59 -0.47
CA LEU A 161 -7.37 4.56 0.63
C LEU A 161 -6.96 5.50 1.76
N PHE A 162 -5.67 5.52 2.10
CA PHE A 162 -5.14 6.43 3.12
C PHE A 162 -5.27 7.90 2.68
N LYS A 163 -4.93 8.22 1.43
CA LYS A 163 -5.10 9.56 0.83
C LYS A 163 -6.56 10.01 0.87
N ARG A 164 -7.52 9.11 0.63
CA ARG A 164 -8.98 9.37 0.74
C ARG A 164 -9.47 9.51 2.19
N GLY A 165 -8.57 9.52 3.17
CA GLY A 165 -8.90 9.75 4.59
C GLY A 165 -9.45 8.52 5.32
N TYR A 166 -9.25 7.31 4.79
CA TYR A 166 -9.63 6.10 5.49
C TYR A 166 -8.56 5.66 6.49
N THR A 167 -9.01 5.16 7.63
CA THR A 167 -8.21 4.28 8.49
C THR A 167 -8.32 2.87 7.92
N VAL A 168 -7.20 2.29 7.50
CA VAL A 168 -7.15 1.01 6.79
C VAL A 168 -6.67 -0.09 7.73
N SER A 169 -7.30 -1.25 7.66
CA SER A 169 -6.93 -2.45 8.40
C SER A 169 -7.06 -3.68 7.48
N VAL A 170 -6.32 -4.74 7.78
CA VAL A 170 -6.50 -6.04 7.12
C VAL A 170 -7.69 -6.76 7.75
N GLY A 171 -8.68 -7.15 6.95
CA GLY A 171 -9.84 -7.89 7.45
C GLY A 171 -9.49 -9.35 7.74
N THR A 172 -9.83 -9.85 8.93
CA THR A 172 -9.67 -11.27 9.26
C THR A 172 -11.00 -11.87 9.60
N LEU A 173 -11.36 -12.93 8.88
CA LEU A 173 -12.55 -13.75 9.06
C LEU A 173 -12.22 -15.07 9.77
N SER A 174 -13.21 -15.93 9.93
CA SER A 174 -13.01 -17.29 10.46
C SER A 174 -12.16 -18.13 9.49
N GLY A 175 -11.35 -19.05 10.02
CA GLY A 175 -10.53 -19.96 9.21
C GLY A 175 -9.33 -19.34 8.54
N ASN A 176 -8.78 -18.23 9.07
CA ASN A 176 -7.66 -17.48 8.50
C ASN A 176 -7.95 -16.86 7.10
N THR A 177 -9.22 -16.73 6.73
CA THR A 177 -9.60 -16.01 5.52
C THR A 177 -9.39 -14.53 5.73
N GLU A 178 -8.75 -13.86 4.78
CA GLU A 178 -8.45 -12.42 4.84
C GLU A 178 -9.27 -11.66 3.81
N ILE A 179 -9.58 -10.40 4.14
CA ILE A 179 -9.96 -9.36 3.20
C ILE A 179 -8.79 -8.39 3.19
N ASP A 180 -8.30 -8.04 2.00
CA ASP A 180 -7.10 -7.23 1.89
C ASP A 180 -7.23 -5.94 2.68
N PHE A 181 -8.36 -5.22 2.53
CA PHE A 181 -8.59 -4.00 3.29
C PHE A 181 -10.02 -3.87 3.83
N VAL A 182 -10.09 -3.44 5.07
CA VAL A 182 -11.27 -2.86 5.72
C VAL A 182 -10.98 -1.39 5.95
N ALA A 183 -11.49 -0.53 5.08
CA ALA A 183 -11.30 0.91 5.11
C ALA A 183 -12.47 1.57 5.87
N ARG A 184 -12.18 2.44 6.84
CA ARG A 184 -13.19 3.08 7.71
C ARG A 184 -12.89 4.57 7.85
N LYS A 185 -13.93 5.41 7.80
CA LYS A 185 -13.84 6.84 8.16
C LYS A 185 -14.42 7.08 9.55
N VAL A 186 -14.03 8.18 10.17
CA VAL A 186 -14.61 8.65 11.45
C VAL A 186 -16.11 8.97 11.33
N THR A 187 -16.59 9.27 10.13
CA THR A 187 -18.01 9.48 9.79
C THR A 187 -18.87 8.21 9.88
N GLY A 188 -18.24 7.03 10.05
CA GLY A 188 -18.93 5.73 10.10
C GLY A 188 -18.96 4.97 8.77
N GLU A 189 -18.52 5.59 7.69
CA GLU A 189 -18.34 4.92 6.41
C GLU A 189 -17.38 3.73 6.53
N ARG A 190 -17.71 2.66 5.83
CA ARG A 190 -16.87 1.46 5.73
C ARG A 190 -16.90 0.93 4.31
N LEU A 191 -15.75 0.44 3.85
CA LEU A 191 -15.57 -0.19 2.55
C LEU A 191 -14.72 -1.46 2.73
N TYR A 192 -15.12 -2.55 2.10
CA TYR A 192 -14.35 -3.79 2.02
C TYR A 192 -13.74 -3.90 0.63
N VAL A 193 -12.42 -4.10 0.56
CA VAL A 193 -11.67 -4.09 -0.68
C VAL A 193 -10.85 -5.37 -0.82
N GLN A 194 -10.97 -6.02 -1.97
CA GLN A 194 -10.05 -7.04 -2.47
C GLN A 194 -9.30 -6.48 -3.68
N VAL A 195 -8.05 -6.89 -3.85
CA VAL A 195 -7.19 -6.42 -4.92
C VAL A 195 -6.60 -7.61 -5.65
N THR A 196 -6.75 -7.65 -6.96
CA THR A 196 -6.22 -8.73 -7.78
C THR A 196 -5.67 -8.23 -9.10
N GLN A 197 -4.74 -8.98 -9.67
CA GLN A 197 -4.22 -8.66 -11.01
C GLN A 197 -5.26 -8.98 -12.10
N SER A 198 -5.98 -10.07 -11.98
CA SER A 198 -6.90 -10.56 -13.00
C SER A 198 -8.04 -11.36 -12.39
N LEU A 199 -9.21 -11.27 -13.02
CA LEU A 199 -10.38 -12.09 -12.73
C LEU A 199 -10.78 -12.99 -13.91
N LEU A 200 -9.88 -13.19 -14.88
CA LEU A 200 -10.16 -14.03 -16.04
C LEU A 200 -10.40 -15.49 -15.69
N ASP A 201 -9.60 -16.03 -14.76
CA ASP A 201 -9.74 -17.40 -14.28
C ASP A 201 -10.88 -17.51 -13.27
N ASP A 202 -11.78 -18.49 -13.46
CA ASP A 202 -12.92 -18.69 -12.58
C ASP A 202 -12.52 -19.06 -11.16
N SER A 203 -11.41 -19.77 -10.97
CA SER A 203 -10.92 -20.14 -9.64
C SER A 203 -10.39 -18.92 -8.89
N VAL A 204 -9.74 -17.99 -9.58
CA VAL A 204 -9.32 -16.70 -9.02
C VAL A 204 -10.54 -15.85 -8.69
N TYR A 205 -11.50 -15.75 -9.61
CA TYR A 205 -12.75 -15.03 -9.39
C TYR A 205 -13.46 -15.50 -8.12
N GLU A 206 -13.66 -16.81 -7.95
CA GLU A 206 -14.31 -17.35 -6.76
C GLU A 206 -13.49 -17.12 -5.49
N ARG A 207 -12.17 -17.25 -5.56
CA ARG A 207 -11.27 -17.00 -4.43
C ARG A 207 -11.35 -15.56 -3.95
N GLU A 208 -11.34 -14.58 -4.86
CA GLU A 208 -11.36 -13.15 -4.50
C GLU A 208 -12.72 -12.69 -3.97
N LEU A 209 -13.83 -13.27 -4.45
CA LEU A 209 -15.16 -12.91 -3.97
C LEU A 209 -15.55 -13.62 -2.67
N ALA A 210 -15.00 -14.81 -2.41
CA ALA A 210 -15.38 -15.62 -1.26
C ALA A 210 -15.26 -14.89 0.10
N PRO A 211 -14.17 -14.17 0.41
CA PRO A 211 -14.06 -13.41 1.65
C PRO A 211 -15.16 -12.33 1.80
N LEU A 212 -15.46 -11.62 0.72
CA LEU A 212 -16.46 -10.56 0.70
C LEU A 212 -17.88 -11.09 0.91
N ARG A 213 -18.18 -12.28 0.36
CA ARG A 213 -19.47 -12.97 0.58
C ARG A 213 -19.67 -13.40 2.04
N MET A 214 -18.60 -13.66 2.77
CA MET A 214 -18.65 -14.02 4.20
C MET A 214 -19.00 -12.86 5.13
N VAL A 215 -18.92 -11.63 4.63
CA VAL A 215 -19.27 -10.41 5.38
C VAL A 215 -20.77 -10.19 5.31
N ALA A 216 -21.44 -10.26 6.46
CA ALA A 216 -22.91 -10.25 6.52
C ALA A 216 -23.53 -8.84 6.61
N ASP A 217 -22.70 -7.79 6.78
CA ASP A 217 -23.20 -6.41 6.83
C ASP A 217 -23.46 -5.83 5.44
N SER A 218 -24.13 -4.67 5.41
CA SER A 218 -24.57 -3.98 4.19
C SER A 218 -23.58 -2.94 3.67
N PHE A 219 -22.40 -2.81 4.28
CA PHE A 219 -21.41 -1.88 3.78
C PHE A 219 -20.89 -2.28 2.39
N PRO A 220 -20.51 -1.29 1.55
CA PRO A 220 -20.00 -1.54 0.21
C PRO A 220 -18.83 -2.52 0.19
N LYS A 221 -18.80 -3.35 -0.84
CA LYS A 221 -17.78 -4.36 -1.11
C LYS A 221 -17.29 -4.18 -2.54
N ILE A 222 -15.98 -4.10 -2.73
CA ILE A 222 -15.37 -3.89 -4.05
C ILE A 222 -14.21 -4.85 -4.27
N VAL A 223 -14.11 -5.36 -5.49
CA VAL A 223 -12.91 -6.03 -6.02
C VAL A 223 -12.29 -5.10 -7.04
N LEU A 224 -11.04 -4.71 -6.83
CA LEU A 224 -10.25 -3.92 -7.76
C LEU A 224 -9.36 -4.84 -8.58
N THR A 225 -9.46 -4.77 -9.90
CA THR A 225 -8.72 -5.62 -10.82
C THR A 225 -7.93 -4.80 -11.84
N LEU A 226 -6.70 -5.23 -12.15
CA LEU A 226 -5.86 -4.50 -13.10
C LEU A 226 -6.32 -4.69 -14.54
N ASP A 227 -6.81 -5.87 -14.90
CA ASP A 227 -7.18 -6.21 -16.27
C ASP A 227 -8.53 -5.63 -16.74
N GLY A 228 -9.34 -5.10 -15.83
CA GLY A 228 -10.65 -4.53 -16.15
C GLY A 228 -11.70 -5.52 -16.66
N PHE A 229 -11.43 -6.83 -16.64
CA PHE A 229 -12.41 -7.85 -17.01
C PHE A 229 -13.45 -8.07 -15.91
N ARG A 230 -14.66 -8.51 -16.32
CA ARG A 230 -15.80 -8.80 -15.41
C ARG A 230 -16.23 -7.61 -14.55
N THR A 231 -15.99 -6.37 -15.02
CA THR A 231 -16.44 -5.17 -14.32
C THR A 231 -17.96 -5.10 -14.23
N GLY A 232 -18.48 -4.54 -13.15
CA GLY A 232 -19.91 -4.39 -12.90
C GLY A 232 -20.29 -4.73 -11.46
N ILE A 233 -21.55 -5.06 -11.24
CA ILE A 233 -22.06 -5.44 -9.91
C ILE A 233 -22.54 -6.89 -9.98
N THR A 234 -22.03 -7.72 -9.07
CA THR A 234 -22.44 -9.12 -8.95
C THR A 234 -23.85 -9.24 -8.39
N ARG A 235 -24.46 -10.45 -8.48
CA ARG A 235 -25.78 -10.70 -7.90
C ARG A 235 -25.83 -10.49 -6.39
N GLU A 236 -24.71 -10.63 -5.70
CA GLU A 236 -24.54 -10.41 -4.26
C GLU A 236 -24.27 -8.93 -3.90
N GLY A 237 -24.26 -8.03 -4.89
CA GLY A 237 -24.03 -6.60 -4.68
C GLY A 237 -22.54 -6.22 -4.51
N ILE A 238 -21.61 -7.11 -4.86
CA ILE A 238 -20.17 -6.80 -4.85
C ILE A 238 -19.83 -6.07 -6.15
N ARG A 239 -19.20 -4.88 -6.06
CA ARG A 239 -18.70 -4.13 -7.22
C ARG A 239 -17.38 -4.72 -7.68
N ILE A 240 -17.22 -4.91 -8.99
CA ILE A 240 -15.94 -5.24 -9.62
C ILE A 240 -15.59 -4.06 -10.52
N GLN A 241 -14.40 -3.47 -10.33
CA GLN A 241 -13.99 -2.26 -11.00
C GLN A 241 -12.52 -2.33 -11.43
N GLY A 242 -12.18 -1.70 -12.55
CA GLY A 242 -10.80 -1.50 -12.97
C GLY A 242 -10.04 -0.62 -11.97
N LEU A 243 -8.86 -1.07 -11.54
CA LEU A 243 -8.05 -0.36 -10.56
C LEU A 243 -7.65 1.04 -11.05
N ILE A 244 -7.25 1.16 -12.30
CA ILE A 244 -6.83 2.44 -12.88
C ILE A 244 -8.01 3.42 -12.92
N ASP A 245 -9.19 2.97 -13.34
CA ASP A 245 -10.39 3.79 -13.37
C ASP A 245 -10.76 4.27 -11.95
N TRP A 246 -10.70 3.36 -10.97
CA TRP A 246 -10.96 3.70 -9.58
C TRP A 246 -9.99 4.74 -9.01
N LEU A 247 -8.70 4.68 -9.38
CA LEU A 247 -7.70 5.69 -9.00
C LEU A 247 -8.00 7.06 -9.61
N LEU A 248 -8.48 7.09 -10.86
CA LEU A 248 -8.76 8.32 -11.59
C LEU A 248 -10.08 8.99 -11.19
N GLU A 249 -11.08 8.25 -10.70
CA GLU A 249 -12.35 8.81 -10.20
C GLU A 249 -12.12 9.86 -9.12
N THR A 250 -11.22 9.63 -8.19
CA THR A 250 -10.92 10.58 -7.11
C THR A 250 -10.31 11.88 -7.60
N ILE A 251 -9.50 11.81 -8.66
CA ILE A 251 -8.89 13.02 -9.25
C ILE A 251 -9.97 13.90 -9.88
N ALA A 252 -10.99 13.30 -10.48
CA ALA A 252 -12.12 14.03 -11.05
C ALA A 252 -12.97 14.70 -9.96
N GLU A 253 -13.30 13.99 -8.88
CA GLU A 253 -14.04 14.52 -7.73
C GLU A 253 -13.28 15.67 -7.04
N ASP A 254 -11.97 15.51 -6.80
CA ASP A 254 -11.12 16.55 -6.22
C ASP A 254 -11.03 17.79 -7.12
N ALA A 255 -10.97 17.60 -8.45
CA ALA A 255 -10.91 18.70 -9.42
C ALA A 255 -12.23 19.48 -9.51
N GLU A 256 -13.37 18.79 -9.46
CA GLU A 256 -14.69 19.41 -9.42
C GLU A 256 -14.89 20.21 -8.12
N ALA A 257 -14.52 19.66 -6.97
CA ALA A 257 -14.60 20.35 -5.68
C ALA A 257 -13.73 21.62 -5.64
N VAL A 258 -12.51 21.58 -6.22
CA VAL A 258 -11.64 22.77 -6.32
C VAL A 258 -12.23 23.81 -7.29
N ALA A 259 -12.83 23.38 -8.40
CA ALA A 259 -13.47 24.27 -9.35
C ALA A 259 -14.71 24.98 -8.75
N GLU A 260 -15.53 24.26 -7.97
CA GLU A 260 -16.66 24.83 -7.24
C GLU A 260 -16.23 25.88 -6.20
N LEU A 261 -15.18 25.59 -5.42
CA LEU A 261 -14.63 26.54 -4.44
C LEU A 261 -14.10 27.81 -5.11
N HIS A 262 -13.46 27.70 -6.27
CA HIS A 262 -13.03 28.87 -7.05
C HIS A 262 -14.20 29.67 -7.60
N PHE A 263 -15.25 29.01 -8.08
CA PHE A 263 -16.43 29.69 -8.60
C PHE A 263 -17.19 30.49 -7.53
N GLU A 264 -17.32 29.92 -6.32
CA GLU A 264 -17.94 30.61 -5.17
C GLU A 264 -17.15 31.85 -4.75
N GLN A 265 -15.80 31.80 -4.75
CA GLN A 265 -14.96 32.96 -4.41
C GLN A 265 -15.03 34.10 -5.44
N TYR A 266 -15.30 33.81 -6.70
CA TYR A 266 -15.46 34.81 -7.76
C TYR A 266 -16.90 35.36 -7.87
N SER A 267 -17.91 34.60 -7.45
CA SER A 267 -19.33 35.03 -7.46
C SER A 267 -19.73 35.88 -6.26
N ALA A 268 -18.87 35.92 -5.22
CA ALA A 268 -19.11 36.71 -4.00
C ALA A 268 -18.44 38.10 -4.02
N ARG A 269 -17.89 38.53 -5.17
CA ARG A 269 -17.34 39.86 -5.42
C ARG A 269 -18.17 40.58 -6.50
#